data_ebf96546a523e3d344f1b3dc51ddeebe
#
_entry.id   ebf96546a523e3d344f1b3dc51ddeebe
#
_cell.length_a   1.000
_cell.length_b   1.000
_cell.length_c   1.000
_cell.angle_alpha   90.00
_cell.angle_beta   90.00
_cell.angle_gamma   90.00
#
_symmetry.space_group_name_H-M   'P 1'
#
loop_
_entity.id
_entity.type
_entity.pdbx_description
1 polymer ?
#
loop_
_entity_poly.entity_id
_entity_poly.type
_entity_poly.pdbx_seq_one_letter_code
_entity_poly.pdbx_strand_id
1 'polypeptide(L)'
;MAKKRRGRQRSPVGAGGEERTSQRQLRIGEELRHALARILRDGECRDPVLENASITVTEVRISPDLRNATAFVMPLAGTRATEVVASLERSATFLKGLVAREVPLRNTPNLVFALDDSFDQAARISTLLTRPEVARDLRPPAAEDKDGDE
;
A
#
# COMPACT_ATOMS: atom_id res chain seq x y z
N MET A 1 -52.24 -21.00 2.87
CA MET A 1 -51.00 -21.62 3.41
C MET A 1 -49.89 -20.59 3.36
N ALA A 2 -49.49 -20.10 4.49
CA ALA A 2 -48.38 -19.14 4.57
C ALA A 2 -47.05 -19.88 4.40
N LYS A 3 -46.33 -19.62 3.30
CA LYS A 3 -44.94 -20.06 3.19
C LYS A 3 -44.13 -19.22 4.17
N LYS A 4 -43.62 -19.84 5.23
CA LYS A 4 -42.62 -19.23 6.07
C LYS A 4 -41.38 -18.92 5.20
N ARG A 5 -41.17 -17.68 4.88
CA ARG A 5 -39.89 -17.23 4.39
C ARG A 5 -38.89 -17.43 5.52
N ARG A 6 -38.00 -18.39 5.40
CA ARG A 6 -36.84 -18.48 6.25
C ARG A 6 -36.04 -17.19 6.03
N GLY A 7 -36.13 -16.31 6.99
CA GLY A 7 -35.25 -15.16 7.02
C GLY A 7 -33.80 -15.68 6.95
N ARG A 8 -33.08 -15.26 5.94
CA ARG A 8 -31.65 -15.42 5.95
C ARG A 8 -31.15 -14.68 7.20
N GLN A 9 -30.88 -15.44 8.22
CA GLN A 9 -30.10 -14.89 9.32
C GLN A 9 -28.75 -14.44 8.72
N ARG A 10 -28.61 -13.15 8.58
CA ARG A 10 -27.30 -12.59 8.39
C ARG A 10 -26.55 -12.88 9.67
N SER A 11 -25.63 -13.80 9.60
CA SER A 11 -24.65 -13.98 10.65
C SER A 11 -24.02 -12.60 10.94
N PRO A 12 -23.97 -12.16 12.18
CA PRO A 12 -23.24 -10.95 12.48
C PRO A 12 -21.80 -11.17 12.05
N VAL A 13 -21.36 -10.40 11.07
CA VAL A 13 -19.95 -10.33 10.74
C VAL A 13 -19.26 -9.83 12.00
N GLY A 14 -18.52 -10.71 12.64
CA GLY A 14 -17.79 -10.36 13.85
C GLY A 14 -16.90 -9.15 13.58
N ALA A 15 -17.13 -8.11 14.33
CA ALA A 15 -16.22 -6.98 14.38
C ALA A 15 -14.84 -7.50 14.80
N GLY A 16 -13.84 -7.37 13.92
CA GLY A 16 -12.43 -7.69 14.23
C GLY A 16 -11.78 -8.73 13.33
N GLY A 17 -12.44 -9.16 12.26
CA GLY A 17 -11.77 -9.95 11.22
C GLY A 17 -11.09 -9.01 10.22
N GLU A 18 -9.79 -9.15 10.06
CA GLU A 18 -9.15 -8.68 8.85
C GLU A 18 -9.99 -9.19 7.68
N GLU A 19 -10.55 -8.28 6.89
CA GLU A 19 -11.28 -8.67 5.70
C GLU A 19 -10.34 -9.51 4.84
N ARG A 20 -10.63 -10.79 4.75
CA ARG A 20 -9.83 -11.69 3.91
C ARG A 20 -9.96 -11.22 2.48
N THR A 21 -8.90 -10.61 1.99
CA THR A 21 -8.80 -10.23 0.59
C THR A 21 -8.91 -11.49 -0.27
N SER A 22 -9.87 -11.52 -1.19
CA SER A 22 -10.05 -12.67 -2.06
C SER A 22 -8.87 -12.81 -3.02
N GLN A 23 -8.64 -14.02 -3.52
CA GLN A 23 -7.63 -14.28 -4.55
C GLN A 23 -7.82 -13.39 -5.79
N ARG A 24 -9.08 -13.16 -6.16
CA ARG A 24 -9.41 -12.27 -7.28
C ARG A 24 -9.01 -10.83 -7.00
N GLN A 25 -9.27 -10.32 -5.80
CA GLN A 25 -8.85 -8.97 -5.40
C GLN A 25 -7.33 -8.82 -5.43
N LEU A 26 -6.60 -9.81 -4.92
CA LEU A 26 -5.14 -9.82 -4.94
C LEU A 26 -4.58 -9.81 -6.36
N ARG A 27 -5.16 -10.62 -7.24
CA ARG A 27 -4.74 -10.71 -8.63
C ARG A 27 -4.98 -9.41 -9.39
N ILE A 28 -6.17 -8.84 -9.26
CA ILE A 28 -6.51 -7.56 -9.88
C ILE A 28 -5.62 -6.46 -9.33
N GLY A 29 -5.40 -6.42 -8.02
CA GLY A 29 -4.50 -5.47 -7.37
C GLY A 29 -3.09 -5.52 -7.95
N GLU A 30 -2.54 -6.70 -8.17
CA GLU A 30 -1.22 -6.88 -8.78
C GLU A 30 -1.18 -6.44 -10.24
N GLU A 31 -2.21 -6.75 -11.03
CA GLU A 31 -2.30 -6.30 -12.41
C GLU A 31 -2.37 -4.76 -12.49
N LEU A 32 -3.14 -4.13 -11.61
CA LEU A 32 -3.22 -2.67 -11.54
C LEU A 32 -1.91 -2.05 -11.07
N ARG A 33 -1.24 -2.67 -10.10
CA ARG A 33 0.06 -2.20 -9.62
C ARG A 33 1.09 -2.17 -10.75
N HIS A 34 1.19 -3.24 -11.51
CA HIS A 34 2.11 -3.31 -12.65
C HIS A 34 1.77 -2.28 -13.73
N ALA A 35 0.50 -2.12 -14.05
CA ALA A 35 0.06 -1.14 -15.04
C ALA A 35 0.38 0.30 -14.59
N LEU A 36 0.06 0.66 -13.36
CA LEU A 36 0.36 1.98 -12.80
C LEU A 36 1.87 2.25 -12.74
N ALA A 37 2.65 1.27 -12.30
CA ALA A 37 4.11 1.41 -12.26
C ALA A 37 4.69 1.71 -13.64
N ARG A 38 4.21 1.03 -14.65
CA ARG A 38 4.63 1.25 -16.05
C ARG A 38 4.21 2.62 -16.56
N ILE A 39 2.95 3.00 -16.35
CA ILE A 39 2.41 4.29 -16.78
C ILE A 39 3.20 5.45 -16.17
N LEU A 40 3.47 5.37 -14.88
CA LEU A 40 4.23 6.41 -14.17
C LEU A 40 5.70 6.45 -14.60
N ARG A 41 6.30 5.29 -14.86
CA ARG A 41 7.68 5.21 -15.35
C ARG A 41 7.82 5.77 -16.76
N ASP A 42 6.87 5.51 -17.63
CA ASP A 42 6.91 5.95 -19.02
C ASP A 42 6.55 7.43 -19.17
N GLY A 43 6.18 8.10 -18.10
CA GLY A 43 5.91 9.54 -18.10
C GLY A 43 4.68 9.95 -18.91
N GLU A 44 3.70 9.08 -19.04
CA GLU A 44 2.46 9.38 -19.76
C GLU A 44 1.60 10.45 -19.07
N CYS A 45 1.83 10.67 -17.80
CA CYS A 45 1.17 11.73 -17.04
C CYS A 45 1.99 13.02 -17.14
N ARG A 46 1.44 14.04 -17.79
CA ARG A 46 2.12 15.32 -18.06
C ARG A 46 2.04 16.33 -16.92
N ASP A 47 2.01 15.88 -15.70
CA ASP A 47 2.09 16.76 -14.54
C ASP A 47 3.56 17.04 -14.21
N PRO A 48 3.99 18.31 -14.11
CA PRO A 48 5.39 18.66 -13.83
C PRO A 48 5.93 18.05 -12.54
N VAL A 49 5.08 17.89 -11.53
CA VAL A 49 5.46 17.25 -10.26
C VAL A 49 5.76 15.77 -10.49
N LEU A 50 4.96 15.08 -11.30
CA LEU A 50 5.11 13.67 -11.59
C LEU A 50 6.25 13.38 -12.56
N GLU A 51 6.49 14.26 -13.52
CA GLU A 51 7.59 14.12 -14.49
C GLU A 51 8.96 14.12 -13.82
N ASN A 52 9.11 14.86 -12.75
CA ASN A 52 10.38 15.00 -12.01
C ASN A 52 10.46 14.06 -10.80
N ALA A 53 9.44 13.29 -10.54
CA ALA A 53 9.38 12.38 -9.40
C ALA A 53 9.61 10.94 -9.83
N SER A 54 10.47 10.24 -9.12
CA SER A 54 10.57 8.79 -9.20
C SER A 54 9.61 8.19 -8.19
N ILE A 55 8.57 7.52 -8.66
CA ILE A 55 7.48 7.01 -7.83
C ILE A 55 7.44 5.50 -7.93
N THR A 56 7.49 4.84 -6.80
CA THR A 56 7.26 3.40 -6.70
C THR A 56 5.82 3.15 -6.25
N VAL A 57 5.10 2.34 -7.00
CA VAL A 57 3.80 1.81 -6.57
C VAL A 57 4.06 0.52 -5.79
N THR A 58 3.87 0.56 -4.49
CA THR A 58 4.23 -0.56 -3.61
C THR A 58 3.13 -1.58 -3.48
N GLU A 59 1.89 -1.14 -3.46
CA GLU A 59 0.74 -2.02 -3.32
C GLU A 59 -0.51 -1.34 -3.92
N VAL A 60 -1.41 -2.14 -4.44
CA VAL A 60 -2.76 -1.69 -4.81
C VAL A 60 -3.78 -2.59 -4.12
N ARG A 61 -4.61 -2.00 -3.29
CA ARG A 61 -5.71 -2.68 -2.61
C ARG A 61 -7.03 -2.38 -3.29
N ILE A 62 -7.76 -3.43 -3.60
CA ILE A 62 -9.06 -3.34 -4.26
C ILE A 62 -10.15 -3.53 -3.20
N SER A 63 -11.20 -2.70 -3.26
CA SER A 63 -12.40 -2.90 -2.44
C SER A 63 -13.13 -4.20 -2.82
N PRO A 64 -13.88 -4.81 -1.88
CA PRO A 64 -14.59 -6.07 -2.17
C PRO A 64 -15.59 -5.98 -3.33
N ASP A 65 -16.18 -4.81 -3.56
CA ASP A 65 -17.10 -4.55 -4.67
C ASP A 65 -16.36 -4.23 -5.99
N LEU A 66 -15.03 -4.20 -5.98
CA LEU A 66 -14.17 -3.90 -7.12
C LEU A 66 -14.37 -2.50 -7.72
N ARG A 67 -14.97 -1.58 -6.98
CA ARG A 67 -15.25 -0.22 -7.46
C ARG A 67 -14.15 0.79 -7.15
N ASN A 68 -13.37 0.53 -6.11
CA ASN A 68 -12.31 1.42 -5.66
C ASN A 68 -11.00 0.67 -5.52
N ALA A 69 -9.93 1.31 -5.93
CA ALA A 69 -8.58 0.82 -5.76
C ALA A 69 -7.74 1.89 -5.07
N THR A 70 -7.09 1.52 -3.99
CA THR A 70 -6.12 2.38 -3.29
C THR A 70 -4.72 1.97 -3.70
N ALA A 71 -4.03 2.86 -4.39
CA ALA A 71 -2.65 2.67 -4.78
C ALA A 71 -1.73 3.33 -3.74
N PHE A 72 -0.91 2.53 -3.11
CA PHE A 72 0.11 3.01 -2.18
C PHE A 72 1.38 3.31 -2.95
N VAL A 73 1.87 4.52 -2.78
CA VAL A 73 3.02 5.03 -3.51
C VAL A 73 4.10 5.51 -2.55
N MET A 74 5.34 5.34 -2.98
CA MET A 74 6.51 5.82 -2.26
C MET A 74 7.36 6.63 -3.24
N PRO A 75 7.33 7.98 -3.15
CA PRO A 75 8.22 8.82 -3.93
C PRO A 75 9.66 8.65 -3.46
N LEU A 76 10.58 8.52 -4.39
CA LEU A 76 12.01 8.49 -4.07
C LEU A 76 12.45 9.87 -3.58
N ALA A 77 13.30 9.89 -2.56
CA ALA A 77 13.82 11.08 -1.92
C ALA A 77 12.86 11.89 -1.03
N GLY A 78 11.62 11.44 -0.81
CA GLY A 78 10.75 11.82 0.32
C GLY A 78 10.35 13.28 0.50
N THR A 79 11.00 14.23 -0.17
CA THR A 79 10.87 15.65 0.13
C THR A 79 9.60 16.31 -0.42
N ARG A 80 8.89 15.65 -1.34
CA ARG A 80 7.67 16.17 -1.97
C ARG A 80 6.53 15.14 -1.99
N ALA A 81 6.50 14.27 -1.01
CA ALA A 81 5.54 13.17 -0.96
C ALA A 81 4.09 13.65 -1.00
N THR A 82 3.75 14.69 -0.24
CA THR A 82 2.41 15.26 -0.22
C THR A 82 2.02 15.88 -1.56
N GLU A 83 2.95 16.59 -2.21
CA GLU A 83 2.71 17.17 -3.54
C GLU A 83 2.52 16.09 -4.60
N VAL A 84 3.28 15.01 -4.53
CA VAL A 84 3.16 13.87 -5.43
C VAL A 84 1.79 13.21 -5.29
N VAL A 85 1.34 12.95 -4.09
CA VAL A 85 0.01 12.37 -3.85
C VAL A 85 -1.10 13.29 -4.35
N ALA A 86 -1.01 14.59 -4.08
CA ALA A 86 -1.98 15.56 -4.57
C ALA A 86 -2.02 15.61 -6.10
N SER A 87 -0.86 15.52 -6.74
CA SER A 87 -0.72 15.47 -8.19
C SER A 87 -1.34 14.20 -8.79
N LEU A 88 -1.10 13.05 -8.16
CA LEU A 88 -1.70 11.78 -8.56
C LEU A 88 -3.22 11.81 -8.43
N GLU A 89 -3.74 12.40 -7.37
CA GLU A 89 -5.19 12.54 -7.18
C GLU A 89 -5.82 13.44 -8.25
N ARG A 90 -5.18 14.54 -8.59
CA ARG A 90 -5.63 15.40 -9.71
C ARG A 90 -5.63 14.65 -11.04
N SER A 91 -4.70 13.74 -11.23
CA SER A 91 -4.54 12.94 -12.44
C SER A 91 -5.30 11.62 -12.39
N ALA A 92 -6.03 11.32 -11.32
CA ALA A 92 -6.64 10.03 -11.09
C ALA A 92 -7.58 9.58 -12.22
N THR A 93 -8.40 10.47 -12.73
CA THR A 93 -9.32 10.17 -13.84
C THR A 93 -8.56 9.83 -15.12
N PHE A 94 -7.51 10.58 -15.40
CA PHE A 94 -6.64 10.32 -16.56
C PHE A 94 -5.90 8.99 -16.41
N LEU A 95 -5.33 8.72 -15.26
CA LEU A 95 -4.66 7.46 -14.95
C LEU A 95 -5.61 6.27 -15.01
N LYS A 96 -6.83 6.43 -14.53
CA LYS A 96 -7.88 5.41 -14.67
C LYS A 96 -8.13 5.05 -16.13
N GLY A 97 -8.19 6.05 -17.02
CA GLY A 97 -8.35 5.83 -18.46
C GLY A 97 -7.20 5.05 -19.08
N LEU A 98 -5.96 5.36 -18.68
CA LEU A 98 -4.77 4.63 -19.15
C LEU A 98 -4.74 3.19 -18.62
N VAL A 99 -5.07 2.99 -17.37
CA VAL A 99 -5.17 1.66 -16.75
C VAL A 99 -6.25 0.81 -17.44
N ALA A 100 -7.38 1.41 -17.78
CA ALA A 100 -8.46 0.73 -18.48
C ALA A 100 -8.05 0.17 -19.84
N ARG A 101 -7.10 0.80 -20.50
CA ARG A 101 -6.55 0.32 -21.78
C ARG A 101 -5.63 -0.87 -21.62
N GLU A 102 -4.93 -0.97 -20.50
CA GLU A 102 -3.92 -2.01 -20.26
C GLU A 102 -4.48 -3.23 -19.55
N VAL A 103 -5.41 -3.01 -18.62
CA VAL A 103 -6.00 -4.06 -17.80
C VAL A 103 -7.46 -4.23 -18.20
N PRO A 104 -7.82 -5.31 -18.91
CA PRO A 104 -9.18 -5.54 -19.36
C PRO A 104 -10.07 -5.98 -18.19
N LEU A 105 -10.70 -5.04 -17.54
CA LEU A 105 -11.70 -5.27 -16.51
C LEU A 105 -13.07 -4.83 -17.01
N ARG A 106 -14.10 -5.51 -16.53
CA ARG A 106 -15.48 -5.15 -16.86
C ARG A 106 -15.80 -3.70 -16.46
N ASN A 107 -15.33 -3.30 -15.29
CA ASN A 107 -15.39 -1.94 -14.79
C ASN A 107 -14.04 -1.61 -14.17
N THR A 108 -13.42 -0.54 -14.61
CA THR A 108 -12.16 -0.08 -14.03
C THR A 108 -12.44 0.61 -12.69
N PRO A 109 -11.78 0.22 -11.60
CA PRO A 109 -11.99 0.86 -10.31
C PRO A 109 -11.57 2.34 -10.32
N ASN A 110 -12.20 3.13 -9.48
CA ASN A 110 -11.73 4.48 -9.18
C ASN A 110 -10.40 4.38 -8.45
N LEU A 111 -9.44 5.21 -8.83
CA LEU A 111 -8.13 5.24 -8.22
C LEU A 111 -8.08 6.27 -7.09
N VAL A 112 -7.60 5.85 -5.94
CA VAL A 112 -7.24 6.69 -4.80
C VAL A 112 -5.78 6.45 -4.52
N PHE A 113 -5.03 7.49 -4.21
CA PHE A 113 -3.61 7.40 -3.94
C PHE A 113 -3.33 7.71 -2.47
N ALA A 114 -2.46 6.94 -1.88
CA ALA A 114 -1.99 7.13 -0.51
C ALA A 114 -0.49 6.89 -0.44
N LEU A 115 0.16 7.56 0.51
CA LEU A 115 1.56 7.27 0.77
C LEU A 115 1.72 5.91 1.44
N ASP A 116 2.69 5.14 0.99
CA ASP A 116 3.11 3.96 1.71
C ASP A 116 4.06 4.39 2.84
N ASP A 117 3.54 4.40 4.05
CA ASP A 117 4.26 4.75 5.26
C ASP A 117 4.90 3.55 5.97
N SER A 118 4.74 2.35 5.41
CA SER A 118 5.27 1.12 6.02
C SER A 118 6.79 1.19 6.19
N PHE A 119 7.50 1.80 5.25
CA PHE A 119 8.94 2.01 5.32
C PHE A 119 9.32 2.99 6.44
N ASP A 120 8.58 4.09 6.58
CA ASP A 120 8.79 5.07 7.65
C ASP A 120 8.46 4.46 9.02
N GLN A 121 7.43 3.66 9.12
CA GLN A 121 7.10 2.92 10.34
C GLN A 121 8.21 1.93 10.71
N ALA A 122 8.74 1.19 9.76
CA ALA A 122 9.87 0.31 9.99
C ALA A 122 11.12 1.07 10.44
N ALA A 123 11.40 2.23 9.84
CA ALA A 123 12.49 3.11 10.23
C ALA A 123 12.29 3.67 11.66
N ARG A 124 11.09 4.05 12.03
CA ARG A 124 10.76 4.49 13.40
C ARG A 124 10.93 3.38 14.42
N ILE A 125 10.48 2.18 14.12
CA ILE A 125 10.68 1.00 14.97
C ILE A 125 12.18 0.72 15.14
N SER A 126 12.93 0.74 14.07
CA SER A 126 14.39 0.58 14.09
C SER A 126 15.07 1.65 14.94
N THR A 127 14.65 2.91 14.82
CA THR A 127 15.18 4.02 15.64
C THR A 127 14.83 3.83 17.12
N LEU A 128 13.63 3.38 17.43
CA LEU A 128 13.24 3.07 18.82
C LEU A 128 14.05 1.93 19.40
N LEU A 129 14.35 0.89 18.61
CA LEU A 129 15.16 -0.24 19.04
C LEU A 129 16.64 0.12 19.22
N THR A 130 17.12 1.17 18.59
CA THR A 130 18.50 1.66 18.73
C THR A 130 18.67 2.72 19.80
N ARG A 131 17.60 3.14 20.48
CA ARG A 131 17.73 4.02 21.66
C ARG A 131 18.53 3.33 22.75
N PRO A 132 19.38 4.08 23.51
CA PRO A 132 20.29 3.49 24.49
C PRO A 132 19.60 2.61 25.54
N GLU A 133 18.38 2.95 25.90
CA GLU A 133 17.57 2.20 26.88
C GLU A 133 17.12 0.83 26.35
N VAL A 134 16.82 0.74 25.07
CA VAL A 134 16.38 -0.50 24.42
C VAL A 134 17.59 -1.29 23.91
N ALA A 135 18.63 -0.61 23.47
CA ALA A 135 19.87 -1.24 23.01
C ALA A 135 20.58 -2.03 24.11
N ARG A 136 20.41 -1.65 25.40
CA ARG A 136 20.94 -2.41 26.54
C ARG A 136 20.29 -3.78 26.69
N ASP A 137 18.99 -3.88 26.44
CA ASP A 137 18.25 -5.12 26.54
C ASP A 137 18.48 -6.08 25.38
N LEU A 138 18.93 -5.54 24.25
CA LEU A 138 19.16 -6.28 23.02
C LEU A 138 20.61 -6.64 22.77
N ARG A 139 21.55 -6.07 23.51
CA ARG A 139 22.95 -6.48 23.44
C ARG A 139 23.11 -7.88 24.02
N PRO A 140 23.71 -8.82 23.30
CA PRO A 140 24.18 -10.03 23.91
C PRO A 140 25.12 -9.64 25.07
N PRO A 141 25.11 -10.37 26.18
CA PRO A 141 26.04 -10.08 27.26
C PRO A 141 27.45 -10.04 26.68
N ALA A 142 28.14 -8.95 26.93
CA ALA A 142 29.53 -8.84 26.54
C ALA A 142 30.21 -10.09 27.07
N ALA A 143 30.89 -10.82 26.19
CA ALA A 143 31.78 -11.85 26.63
C ALA A 143 32.72 -11.17 27.63
N GLU A 144 32.64 -11.53 28.88
CA GLU A 144 33.64 -11.18 29.82
C GLU A 144 34.91 -11.83 29.30
N ASP A 145 35.75 -11.02 28.70
CA ASP A 145 37.15 -11.41 28.52
C ASP A 145 37.66 -11.65 29.93
N LYS A 146 37.58 -12.88 30.34
CA LYS A 146 38.47 -13.35 31.38
C LYS A 146 39.85 -13.42 30.76
N ASP A 147 40.48 -12.28 30.68
CA ASP A 147 41.92 -12.27 30.66
C ASP A 147 42.34 -12.93 31.95
N GLY A 148 42.63 -14.20 31.85
CA GLY A 148 43.38 -14.91 32.84
C GLY A 148 44.71 -14.24 32.95
N ASP A 149 44.81 -13.40 33.91
CA ASP A 149 46.07 -12.88 34.34
C ASP A 149 46.82 -14.00 35.08
N GLU A 150 47.95 -14.34 34.54
CA GLU A 150 49.05 -14.86 35.28
C GLU A 150 50.03 -13.76 35.64
#